data_53a847f9fe09a1311f7f15038324c98b
#
_entry.id   53a847f9fe09a1311f7f15038324c98b
#
_cell.length_a   1.000
_cell.length_b   1.000
_cell.length_c   1.000
_cell.angle_alpha   90.00
_cell.angle_beta   90.00
_cell.angle_gamma   90.00
#
_symmetry.space_group_name_H-M   'P 1'
#
loop_
_entity.id
_entity.type
_entity.pdbx_description
1 polymer ?
#
loop_
_entity_poly.entity_id
_entity_poly.type
_entity_poly.pdbx_seq_one_letter_code
_entity_poly.pdbx_strand_id
1 'polypeptide(L)'
;MPSSATVRTLAATLGLSRTTVSEALRGNPCVRPATAERIRAAAEAAGYRPNPLVGAVMSEVRRSRNQLFRGVIAAVDIDEAERPAAGARFHAALTAGARQRAGELGFKLETFIVGRKGVTLPRLDIILQSRGIQGVILLPAWDSPDFTKLDWSRYAGIYADYAIEHPALHSVCSDHHRSLMAALERLRGLGYKRPGLVLQKHQDERLQHRWEGAFTSYQRNHPEIGDVPPLIVPAVNAPVFTKWFRRHDPDVVLGHSPDLVSWMTAAGARLPATHGFFCLNITQTDRPCAGLDLHPHALGARGIELLIAQLQRNERGIPQPASTTMIPGHWVDGPTLRSAAATAP
;
A
#
# COMPACT_ATOMS: atom_id res chain seq x y z
N MET A 1 -26.35 8.24 39.33
CA MET A 1 -25.49 8.00 38.17
C MET A 1 -26.05 6.82 37.39
N PRO A 2 -26.54 6.94 36.13
CA PRO A 2 -27.00 5.79 35.39
C PRO A 2 -25.79 4.87 35.14
N SER A 3 -25.91 3.61 35.52
CA SER A 3 -24.92 2.56 35.30
C SER A 3 -24.66 2.45 33.80
N SER A 4 -23.39 2.63 33.35
CA SER A 4 -23.04 2.49 31.93
C SER A 4 -23.41 1.09 31.44
N ALA A 5 -24.10 1.02 30.30
CA ALA A 5 -24.51 -0.25 29.72
C ALA A 5 -23.28 -1.12 29.46
N THR A 6 -23.31 -2.37 29.89
CA THR A 6 -22.22 -3.36 29.70
C THR A 6 -22.81 -4.64 29.12
N VAL A 7 -21.96 -5.50 28.53
CA VAL A 7 -22.40 -6.85 28.08
C VAL A 7 -23.04 -7.63 29.21
N ARG A 8 -22.59 -7.41 30.44
CA ARG A 8 -23.17 -8.07 31.65
C ARG A 8 -24.57 -7.60 31.94
N THR A 9 -24.81 -6.28 31.90
CA THR A 9 -26.14 -5.70 32.13
C THR A 9 -27.09 -6.06 31.01
N LEU A 10 -26.68 -5.99 29.75
CA LEU A 10 -27.47 -6.43 28.60
C LEU A 10 -27.85 -7.91 28.69
N ALA A 11 -26.92 -8.78 29.06
CA ALA A 11 -27.18 -10.21 29.24
C ALA A 11 -28.23 -10.45 30.33
N ALA A 12 -28.13 -9.75 31.46
CA ALA A 12 -29.11 -9.84 32.53
C ALA A 12 -30.50 -9.35 32.11
N THR A 13 -30.58 -8.20 31.44
CA THR A 13 -31.84 -7.62 30.94
C THR A 13 -32.55 -8.51 29.90
N LEU A 14 -31.75 -9.18 29.04
CA LEU A 14 -32.29 -10.03 27.97
C LEU A 14 -32.50 -11.48 28.37
N GLY A 15 -32.10 -11.88 29.57
CA GLY A 15 -32.16 -13.27 30.05
C GLY A 15 -31.27 -14.21 29.24
N LEU A 16 -30.13 -13.70 28.71
CA LEU A 16 -29.22 -14.44 27.86
C LEU A 16 -27.84 -14.60 28.50
N SER A 17 -27.06 -15.57 28.03
CA SER A 17 -25.68 -15.72 28.46
C SER A 17 -24.82 -14.54 27.96
N ARG A 18 -23.80 -14.16 28.76
CA ARG A 18 -22.82 -13.13 28.33
C ARG A 18 -22.11 -13.47 27.02
N THR A 19 -21.89 -14.76 26.80
CA THR A 19 -21.29 -15.27 25.59
C THR A 19 -22.18 -15.00 24.37
N THR A 20 -23.49 -15.35 24.48
CA THR A 20 -24.46 -15.12 23.41
C THR A 20 -24.62 -13.64 23.07
N VAL A 21 -24.68 -12.76 24.08
CA VAL A 21 -24.73 -11.30 23.84
C VAL A 21 -23.44 -10.79 23.17
N SER A 22 -22.29 -11.23 23.67
CA SER A 22 -21.00 -10.83 23.10
C SER A 22 -20.81 -11.31 21.66
N GLU A 23 -21.24 -12.52 21.33
CA GLU A 23 -21.17 -13.09 19.97
C GLU A 23 -22.14 -12.40 19.01
N ALA A 24 -23.35 -12.11 19.44
CA ALA A 24 -24.32 -11.37 18.64
C ALA A 24 -23.85 -9.95 18.32
N LEU A 25 -23.28 -9.24 19.29
CA LEU A 25 -22.71 -7.90 19.10
C LEU A 25 -21.47 -7.90 18.18
N ARG A 26 -20.77 -9.03 18.09
CA ARG A 26 -19.66 -9.23 17.14
C ARG A 26 -20.12 -9.74 15.77
N GLY A 27 -21.42 -9.97 15.58
CA GLY A 27 -21.95 -10.49 14.32
C GLY A 27 -21.62 -11.97 14.05
N ASN A 28 -21.35 -12.77 15.10
CA ASN A 28 -21.06 -14.19 14.95
C ASN A 28 -22.28 -14.93 14.39
N PRO A 29 -22.16 -15.67 13.25
CA PRO A 29 -23.28 -16.38 12.63
C PRO A 29 -23.83 -17.55 13.46
N CYS A 30 -23.12 -17.96 14.53
CA CYS A 30 -23.63 -18.96 15.46
C CYS A 30 -24.83 -18.48 16.28
N VAL A 31 -25.13 -17.17 16.32
CA VAL A 31 -26.32 -16.63 16.98
C VAL A 31 -27.45 -16.50 15.96
N ARG A 32 -28.62 -17.05 16.29
CA ARG A 32 -29.79 -16.97 15.42
C ARG A 32 -30.11 -15.53 15.04
N PRO A 33 -30.41 -15.21 13.76
CA PRO A 33 -30.60 -13.84 13.28
C PRO A 33 -31.57 -13.00 14.14
N ALA A 34 -32.75 -13.55 14.46
CA ALA A 34 -33.74 -12.90 15.29
C ALA A 34 -33.23 -12.58 16.73
N THR A 35 -32.40 -13.45 17.29
CA THR A 35 -31.78 -13.22 18.60
C THR A 35 -30.70 -12.13 18.51
N ALA A 36 -29.91 -12.14 17.44
CA ALA A 36 -28.87 -11.14 17.21
C ALA A 36 -29.47 -9.73 17.01
N GLU A 37 -30.59 -9.64 16.31
CA GLU A 37 -31.31 -8.40 16.08
C GLU A 37 -31.91 -7.82 17.35
N ARG A 38 -32.54 -8.68 18.18
CA ARG A 38 -33.06 -8.30 19.51
C ARG A 38 -31.94 -7.79 20.43
N ILE A 39 -30.76 -8.39 20.38
CA ILE A 39 -29.60 -7.98 21.17
C ILE A 39 -29.08 -6.62 20.70
N ARG A 40 -28.96 -6.40 19.37
CA ARG A 40 -28.50 -5.13 18.81
C ARG A 40 -29.45 -3.98 19.15
N ALA A 41 -30.74 -4.19 18.97
CA ALA A 41 -31.74 -3.19 19.33
C ALA A 41 -31.70 -2.82 20.84
N ALA A 42 -31.55 -3.82 21.73
CA ALA A 42 -31.40 -3.58 23.14
C ALA A 42 -30.07 -2.86 23.51
N ALA A 43 -28.99 -3.15 22.80
CA ALA A 43 -27.71 -2.48 22.98
C ALA A 43 -27.78 -1.01 22.57
N GLU A 44 -28.41 -0.71 21.44
CA GLU A 44 -28.66 0.63 20.94
C GLU A 44 -29.54 1.44 21.89
N ALA A 45 -30.67 0.87 22.31
CA ALA A 45 -31.59 1.49 23.28
C ALA A 45 -30.91 1.77 24.64
N ALA A 46 -29.98 0.91 25.08
CA ALA A 46 -29.20 1.10 26.30
C ALA A 46 -27.98 2.03 26.13
N GLY A 47 -27.75 2.58 24.96
CA GLY A 47 -26.58 3.42 24.67
C GLY A 47 -25.24 2.66 24.78
N TYR A 48 -25.24 1.35 24.59
CA TYR A 48 -24.02 0.54 24.67
C TYR A 48 -23.11 0.85 23.50
N ARG A 49 -21.90 1.33 23.79
CA ARG A 49 -20.84 1.48 22.81
C ARG A 49 -19.71 0.50 23.14
N PRO A 50 -19.27 -0.32 22.19
CA PRO A 50 -18.09 -1.16 22.38
C PRO A 50 -16.90 -0.28 22.81
N ASN A 51 -16.27 -0.61 23.95
CA ASN A 51 -15.08 0.11 24.37
C ASN A 51 -13.85 -0.44 23.64
N PRO A 52 -13.21 0.34 22.75
CA PRO A 52 -12.04 -0.12 22.00
C PRO A 52 -10.85 -0.48 22.92
N LEU A 53 -10.76 0.14 24.11
CA LEU A 53 -9.70 -0.14 25.08
C LEU A 53 -9.85 -1.55 25.71
N VAL A 54 -11.07 -2.07 25.87
CA VAL A 54 -11.26 -3.44 26.35
C VAL A 54 -10.76 -4.46 25.32
N GLY A 55 -10.92 -4.18 24.04
CA GLY A 55 -10.33 -4.97 22.95
C GLY A 55 -8.80 -4.96 23.00
N ALA A 56 -8.19 -3.80 23.26
CA ALA A 56 -6.75 -3.63 23.40
C ALA A 56 -6.19 -4.36 24.63
N VAL A 57 -6.82 -4.22 25.80
CA VAL A 57 -6.43 -4.93 27.03
C VAL A 57 -6.57 -6.44 26.89
N MET A 58 -7.67 -6.92 26.27
CA MET A 58 -7.83 -8.35 25.98
C MET A 58 -6.86 -8.85 24.92
N SER A 59 -6.38 -7.98 24.02
CA SER A 59 -5.30 -8.29 23.08
C SER A 59 -3.96 -8.42 23.81
N GLU A 60 -3.68 -7.54 24.79
CA GLU A 60 -2.46 -7.55 25.61
C GLU A 60 -2.43 -8.79 26.52
N VAL A 61 -3.51 -9.12 27.19
CA VAL A 61 -3.66 -10.34 28.01
C VAL A 61 -3.52 -11.61 27.18
N ARG A 62 -3.89 -11.58 25.90
CA ARG A 62 -3.66 -12.70 24.99
C ARG A 62 -2.25 -12.77 24.44
N ARG A 63 -1.53 -11.65 24.31
CA ARG A 63 -0.11 -11.61 23.96
C ARG A 63 0.77 -12.27 25.04
N SER A 64 0.42 -12.11 26.30
CA SER A 64 1.17 -12.71 27.41
C SER A 64 0.99 -14.22 27.55
N ARG A 65 0.03 -14.82 26.84
CA ARG A 65 -0.20 -16.27 26.81
C ARG A 65 0.08 -16.82 25.41
N ASN A 66 1.32 -17.25 25.16
CA ASN A 66 1.78 -18.05 24.02
C ASN A 66 1.15 -17.74 22.66
N GLN A 67 1.98 -17.77 21.60
CA GLN A 67 1.66 -17.65 20.17
C GLN A 67 0.37 -18.42 19.77
N LEU A 68 -0.78 -17.89 20.12
CA LEU A 68 -2.04 -18.50 19.75
C LEU A 68 -2.36 -18.11 18.30
N PHE A 69 -2.37 -19.11 17.42
CA PHE A 69 -2.90 -18.99 16.08
C PHE A 69 -4.32 -18.40 16.12
N ARG A 70 -4.54 -17.26 15.46
CA ARG A 70 -5.80 -16.52 15.45
C ARG A 70 -6.61 -16.76 14.18
N GLY A 71 -5.97 -17.17 13.11
CA GLY A 71 -6.64 -17.42 11.84
C GLY A 71 -5.73 -17.25 10.64
N VAL A 72 -6.33 -17.34 9.47
CA VAL A 72 -5.68 -17.16 8.17
C VAL A 72 -6.18 -15.86 7.55
N ILE A 73 -5.24 -15.11 6.96
CA ILE A 73 -5.52 -13.96 6.08
C ILE A 73 -5.15 -14.39 4.65
N ALA A 74 -6.03 -14.13 3.70
CA ALA A 74 -5.75 -14.36 2.29
C ALA A 74 -4.98 -13.18 1.70
N ALA A 75 -3.81 -13.45 1.12
CA ALA A 75 -3.13 -12.55 0.21
C ALA A 75 -3.50 -12.95 -1.22
N VAL A 76 -4.21 -12.10 -1.92
CA VAL A 76 -4.63 -12.37 -3.30
C VAL A 76 -3.68 -11.68 -4.26
N ASP A 77 -3.02 -12.48 -5.08
CA ASP A 77 -2.13 -12.06 -6.15
C ASP A 77 -2.75 -12.36 -7.51
N ILE A 78 -2.38 -11.60 -8.52
CA ILE A 78 -2.86 -11.81 -9.88
C ILE A 78 -1.74 -12.41 -10.72
N ASP A 79 -2.07 -13.44 -11.50
CA ASP A 79 -1.17 -14.03 -12.50
C ASP A 79 -1.09 -13.09 -13.71
N GLU A 80 -0.13 -12.18 -13.67
CA GLU A 80 0.14 -11.19 -14.72
C GLU A 80 1.38 -11.56 -15.50
N ALA A 81 1.21 -11.91 -16.78
CA ALA A 81 2.30 -12.29 -17.64
C ALA A 81 3.27 -11.13 -17.96
N GLU A 82 2.78 -9.90 -17.89
CA GLU A 82 3.50 -8.69 -18.28
C GLU A 82 4.09 -7.90 -17.11
N ARG A 83 4.01 -8.43 -15.88
CA ARG A 83 4.61 -7.77 -14.72
C ARG A 83 6.12 -7.65 -14.90
N PRO A 84 6.70 -6.42 -14.92
CA PRO A 84 8.15 -6.26 -15.06
C PRO A 84 8.90 -6.91 -13.91
N ALA A 85 10.08 -7.49 -14.21
CA ALA A 85 10.95 -8.11 -13.18
C ALA A 85 11.29 -7.14 -12.03
N ALA A 86 11.47 -5.86 -12.34
CA ALA A 86 11.68 -4.81 -11.35
C ALA A 86 10.47 -4.66 -10.39
N GLY A 87 9.24 -4.72 -10.91
CA GLY A 87 8.02 -4.72 -10.11
C GLY A 87 7.89 -5.95 -9.23
N ALA A 88 8.38 -7.10 -9.68
CA ALA A 88 8.34 -8.34 -8.91
C ALA A 88 9.15 -8.25 -7.60
N ARG A 89 10.28 -7.52 -7.57
CA ARG A 89 11.06 -7.30 -6.33
C ARG A 89 10.29 -6.48 -5.29
N PHE A 90 9.66 -5.40 -5.73
CA PHE A 90 8.81 -4.58 -4.86
C PHE A 90 7.65 -5.41 -4.28
N HIS A 91 6.97 -6.15 -5.12
CA HIS A 91 5.89 -7.05 -4.74
C HIS A 91 6.33 -8.12 -3.73
N ALA A 92 7.49 -8.76 -3.96
CA ALA A 92 8.04 -9.76 -3.04
C ALA A 92 8.37 -9.15 -1.67
N ALA A 93 8.99 -7.96 -1.63
CA ALA A 93 9.31 -7.26 -0.39
C ALA A 93 8.05 -6.84 0.39
N LEU A 94 7.01 -6.35 -0.31
CA LEU A 94 5.71 -6.03 0.29
C LEU A 94 5.04 -7.28 0.88
N THR A 95 5.01 -8.36 0.14
CA THR A 95 4.44 -9.64 0.59
C THR A 95 5.21 -10.19 1.79
N ALA A 96 6.54 -10.05 1.83
CA ALA A 96 7.37 -10.46 2.96
C ALA A 96 7.01 -9.66 4.23
N GLY A 97 6.86 -8.34 4.12
CA GLY A 97 6.44 -7.49 5.23
C GLY A 97 5.05 -7.83 5.75
N ALA A 98 4.11 -8.07 4.83
CA ALA A 98 2.77 -8.51 5.18
C ALA A 98 2.79 -9.86 5.93
N ARG A 99 3.59 -10.83 5.45
CA ARG A 99 3.71 -12.16 6.05
C ARG A 99 4.34 -12.09 7.44
N GLN A 100 5.43 -11.34 7.60
CA GLN A 100 6.09 -11.17 8.88
C GLN A 100 5.11 -10.55 9.89
N ARG A 101 4.45 -9.46 9.51
CA ARG A 101 3.54 -8.74 10.42
C ARG A 101 2.31 -9.56 10.79
N ALA A 102 1.75 -10.32 9.85
CA ALA A 102 0.66 -11.26 10.13
C ALA A 102 1.10 -12.29 11.19
N GLY A 103 2.29 -12.88 11.04
CA GLY A 103 2.84 -13.84 12.00
C GLY A 103 3.02 -13.26 13.40
N GLU A 104 3.59 -12.05 13.51
CA GLU A 104 3.75 -11.33 14.79
C GLU A 104 2.40 -11.08 15.49
N LEU A 105 1.33 -10.90 14.71
CA LEU A 105 -0.02 -10.68 15.22
C LEU A 105 -0.84 -11.98 15.38
N GLY A 106 -0.22 -13.14 15.16
CA GLY A 106 -0.82 -14.47 15.35
C GLY A 106 -1.67 -14.94 14.16
N PHE A 107 -1.50 -14.35 12.98
CA PHE A 107 -2.19 -14.78 11.77
C PHE A 107 -1.22 -15.43 10.78
N LYS A 108 -1.70 -16.42 10.04
CA LYS A 108 -0.99 -16.98 8.89
C LYS A 108 -1.42 -16.23 7.63
N LEU A 109 -0.48 -15.69 6.88
CA LEU A 109 -0.74 -15.16 5.55
C LEU A 109 -0.62 -16.27 4.52
N GLU A 110 -1.68 -16.55 3.77
CA GLU A 110 -1.70 -17.54 2.71
C GLU A 110 -1.98 -16.86 1.37
N THR A 111 -1.13 -17.14 0.37
CA THR A 111 -1.22 -16.50 -0.94
C THR A 111 -2.09 -17.34 -1.87
N PHE A 112 -3.04 -16.69 -2.53
CA PHE A 112 -3.90 -17.24 -3.57
C PHE A 112 -3.62 -16.51 -4.87
N ILE A 113 -3.28 -17.25 -5.92
CA ILE A 113 -3.02 -16.68 -7.25
C ILE A 113 -4.32 -16.77 -8.05
N VAL A 114 -4.80 -15.63 -8.53
CA VAL A 114 -5.98 -15.52 -9.40
C VAL A 114 -5.52 -15.27 -10.82
N GLY A 115 -6.08 -15.98 -11.78
CA GLY A 115 -5.77 -15.81 -13.19
C GLY A 115 -5.61 -17.12 -13.95
N ARG A 116 -4.91 -17.08 -15.08
CA ARG A 116 -4.82 -18.21 -16.03
C ARG A 116 -4.13 -19.44 -15.43
N LYS A 117 -3.11 -19.24 -14.60
CA LYS A 117 -2.38 -20.32 -13.91
C LYS A 117 -2.84 -20.55 -12.47
N GLY A 118 -3.83 -19.79 -12.03
CA GLY A 118 -4.38 -19.83 -10.68
C GLY A 118 -5.83 -20.26 -10.62
N VAL A 119 -6.51 -19.77 -9.57
CA VAL A 119 -7.94 -20.00 -9.38
C VAL A 119 -8.75 -18.86 -10.01
N THR A 120 -10.01 -19.13 -10.37
CA THR A 120 -10.94 -18.07 -10.74
C THR A 120 -11.50 -17.38 -9.51
N LEU A 121 -11.95 -16.13 -9.61
CA LEU A 121 -12.56 -15.39 -8.49
C LEU A 121 -13.72 -16.12 -7.84
N PRO A 122 -14.71 -16.70 -8.59
CA PRO A 122 -15.77 -17.49 -7.96
C PRO A 122 -15.23 -18.72 -7.20
N ARG A 123 -14.18 -19.37 -7.73
CA ARG A 123 -13.54 -20.50 -7.03
C ARG A 123 -12.81 -20.04 -5.76
N LEU A 124 -12.13 -18.91 -5.82
CA LEU A 124 -11.49 -18.29 -4.65
C LEU A 124 -12.53 -18.00 -3.57
N ASP A 125 -13.68 -17.42 -3.94
CA ASP A 125 -14.76 -17.10 -2.99
C ASP A 125 -15.24 -18.35 -2.24
N ILE A 126 -15.47 -19.45 -2.95
CA ILE A 126 -15.83 -20.75 -2.34
C ILE A 126 -14.74 -21.24 -1.38
N ILE A 127 -13.45 -21.11 -1.75
CA ILE A 127 -12.34 -21.53 -0.91
C ILE A 127 -12.29 -20.69 0.37
N LEU A 128 -12.39 -19.37 0.27
CA LEU A 128 -12.36 -18.46 1.41
C LEU A 128 -13.50 -18.77 2.38
N GLN A 129 -14.73 -18.97 1.86
CA GLN A 129 -15.89 -19.32 2.67
C GLN A 129 -15.73 -20.67 3.37
N SER A 130 -15.36 -21.72 2.63
CA SER A 130 -15.22 -23.07 3.19
C SER A 130 -14.15 -23.16 4.28
N ARG A 131 -13.15 -22.28 4.24
CA ARG A 131 -12.06 -22.21 5.21
C ARG A 131 -12.27 -21.16 6.31
N GLY A 132 -13.38 -20.43 6.29
CA GLY A 132 -13.69 -19.38 7.29
C GLY A 132 -12.72 -18.19 7.23
N ILE A 133 -12.07 -17.94 6.08
CA ILE A 133 -11.16 -16.81 5.90
C ILE A 133 -11.99 -15.54 5.69
N GLN A 134 -11.79 -14.54 6.53
CA GLN A 134 -12.58 -13.31 6.53
C GLN A 134 -11.77 -12.05 6.22
N GLY A 135 -10.44 -12.14 6.24
CA GLY A 135 -9.54 -11.04 5.92
C GLY A 135 -8.84 -11.27 4.58
N VAL A 136 -8.91 -10.29 3.70
CA VAL A 136 -8.34 -10.34 2.34
C VAL A 136 -7.46 -9.11 2.11
N ILE A 137 -6.17 -9.32 1.87
CA ILE A 137 -5.28 -8.30 1.34
C ILE A 137 -5.05 -8.57 -0.14
N LEU A 138 -5.38 -7.58 -0.98
CA LEU A 138 -5.10 -7.60 -2.40
C LEU A 138 -3.71 -7.03 -2.64
N LEU A 139 -2.85 -7.81 -3.29
CA LEU A 139 -1.46 -7.43 -3.58
C LEU A 139 -1.38 -6.52 -4.82
N PRO A 140 -0.27 -5.76 -5.00
CA PRO A 140 -0.12 -4.86 -6.14
C PRO A 140 -0.32 -5.56 -7.47
N ALA A 141 -1.19 -5.01 -8.31
CA ALA A 141 -1.42 -5.47 -9.67
C ALA A 141 -0.76 -4.52 -10.69
N TRP A 142 -0.35 -5.07 -11.84
CA TRP A 142 0.19 -4.26 -12.93
C TRP A 142 -0.93 -3.59 -13.73
N ASP A 143 -2.00 -4.33 -13.98
CA ASP A 143 -3.23 -3.81 -14.56
C ASP A 143 -4.30 -3.60 -13.48
N SER A 144 -5.31 -2.78 -13.78
CA SER A 144 -6.41 -2.54 -12.83
C SER A 144 -7.35 -3.76 -12.78
N PRO A 145 -7.31 -4.55 -11.70
CA PRO A 145 -8.11 -5.76 -11.63
C PRO A 145 -9.54 -5.50 -11.18
N ASP A 146 -10.46 -6.37 -11.58
CA ASP A 146 -11.84 -6.37 -11.13
C ASP A 146 -12.08 -7.53 -10.13
N PHE A 147 -12.31 -7.18 -8.87
CA PHE A 147 -12.63 -8.09 -7.78
C PHE A 147 -14.11 -8.04 -7.36
N THR A 148 -14.99 -7.43 -8.15
CA THR A 148 -16.43 -7.32 -7.83
C THR A 148 -17.14 -8.67 -7.71
N LYS A 149 -16.56 -9.73 -8.27
CA LYS A 149 -17.11 -11.11 -8.21
C LYS A 149 -16.89 -11.82 -6.87
N LEU A 150 -16.17 -11.23 -5.92
CA LEU A 150 -16.11 -11.73 -4.55
C LEU A 150 -17.31 -11.20 -3.75
N ASP A 151 -17.88 -12.02 -2.88
CA ASP A 151 -18.94 -11.59 -1.96
C ASP A 151 -18.35 -10.78 -0.79
N TRP A 152 -18.07 -9.51 -1.05
CA TRP A 152 -17.43 -8.61 -0.07
C TRP A 152 -18.23 -8.45 1.23
N SER A 153 -19.53 -8.75 1.25
CA SER A 153 -20.31 -8.71 2.49
C SER A 153 -19.75 -9.64 3.58
N ARG A 154 -18.92 -10.60 3.20
CA ARG A 154 -18.29 -11.59 4.08
C ARG A 154 -16.89 -11.24 4.53
N TYR A 155 -16.22 -10.33 3.84
CA TYR A 155 -14.79 -10.07 4.01
C TYR A 155 -14.50 -8.65 4.46
N ALA A 156 -13.51 -8.51 5.35
CA ALA A 156 -12.74 -7.28 5.47
C ALA A 156 -11.70 -7.27 4.35
N GLY A 157 -11.59 -6.17 3.62
CA GLY A 157 -10.69 -6.05 2.49
C GLY A 157 -9.80 -4.84 2.56
N ILE A 158 -8.55 -4.99 2.13
CA ILE A 158 -7.62 -3.88 1.93
C ILE A 158 -6.80 -4.10 0.66
N TYR A 159 -6.50 -3.02 0.00
CA TYR A 159 -5.65 -3.02 -1.17
C TYR A 159 -4.27 -2.45 -0.85
N ALA A 160 -3.23 -3.18 -1.21
CA ALA A 160 -1.85 -2.77 -0.97
C ALA A 160 -1.24 -2.11 -2.21
N ASP A 161 -1.90 -1.10 -2.77
CA ASP A 161 -1.43 -0.26 -3.87
C ASP A 161 -2.41 0.89 -4.10
N TYR A 162 -2.18 1.66 -5.18
CA TYR A 162 -3.07 2.72 -5.62
C TYR A 162 -4.34 2.18 -6.25
N ALA A 163 -5.43 2.78 -5.78
CA ALA A 163 -6.74 2.88 -6.39
C ALA A 163 -7.21 1.71 -7.28
N ILE A 164 -7.65 0.62 -6.66
CA ILE A 164 -8.67 -0.21 -7.30
C ILE A 164 -10.03 0.44 -7.00
N GLU A 165 -10.82 0.65 -8.06
CA GLU A 165 -12.19 1.16 -7.97
C GLU A 165 -13.22 0.03 -8.05
N HIS A 166 -12.80 -1.20 -8.32
CA HIS A 166 -13.67 -2.35 -8.56
C HIS A 166 -13.40 -3.54 -7.63
N PRO A 167 -13.94 -3.49 -6.38
CA PRO A 167 -14.62 -2.40 -5.68
C PRO A 167 -13.64 -1.43 -5.00
N ALA A 168 -14.12 -0.24 -4.63
CA ALA A 168 -13.35 0.71 -3.85
C ALA A 168 -13.16 0.23 -2.41
N LEU A 169 -12.00 -0.35 -2.10
CA LEU A 169 -11.63 -0.78 -0.75
C LEU A 169 -10.70 0.25 -0.08
N HIS A 170 -10.55 0.15 1.23
CA HIS A 170 -9.43 0.82 1.89
C HIS A 170 -8.11 0.40 1.25
N SER A 171 -7.14 1.32 1.20
CA SER A 171 -5.84 1.04 0.60
C SER A 171 -4.68 1.54 1.45
N VAL A 172 -3.50 0.95 1.22
CA VAL A 172 -2.22 1.42 1.71
C VAL A 172 -1.25 1.50 0.54
N CYS A 173 -0.57 2.64 0.37
CA CYS A 173 0.31 2.85 -0.77
C CYS A 173 1.46 3.82 -0.44
N SER A 174 2.41 3.93 -1.35
CA SER A 174 3.46 4.95 -1.26
C SER A 174 2.90 6.34 -1.57
N ASP A 175 3.33 7.35 -0.81
CA ASP A 175 3.04 8.76 -1.12
C ASP A 175 4.02 9.29 -2.16
N HIS A 176 3.77 8.95 -3.41
CA HIS A 176 4.63 9.32 -4.54
C HIS A 176 4.75 10.84 -4.70
N HIS A 177 3.64 11.56 -4.55
CA HIS A 177 3.62 13.01 -4.70
C HIS A 177 4.53 13.69 -3.67
N ARG A 178 4.31 13.43 -2.38
CA ARG A 178 5.10 14.02 -1.29
C ARG A 178 6.57 13.61 -1.39
N SER A 179 6.82 12.35 -1.76
CA SER A 179 8.18 11.82 -1.91
C SER A 179 8.96 12.54 -3.01
N LEU A 180 8.31 12.77 -4.17
CA LEU A 180 8.97 13.46 -5.28
C LEU A 180 9.19 14.95 -4.98
N MET A 181 8.21 15.62 -4.37
CA MET A 181 8.37 17.01 -3.95
C MET A 181 9.57 17.18 -3.02
N ALA A 182 9.70 16.32 -2.01
CA ALA A 182 10.84 16.33 -1.09
C ALA A 182 12.17 16.00 -1.80
N ALA A 183 12.16 15.06 -2.74
CA ALA A 183 13.34 14.71 -3.52
C ALA A 183 13.81 15.86 -4.41
N LEU A 184 12.89 16.53 -5.11
CA LEU A 184 13.22 17.69 -5.96
C LEU A 184 13.78 18.85 -5.15
N GLU A 185 13.22 19.12 -3.96
CA GLU A 185 13.75 20.13 -3.07
C GLU A 185 15.17 19.81 -2.60
N ARG A 186 15.45 18.53 -2.27
CA ARG A 186 16.81 18.11 -1.90
C ARG A 186 17.77 18.17 -3.07
N LEU A 187 17.34 17.77 -4.30
CA LEU A 187 18.14 17.92 -5.51
C LEU A 187 18.51 19.37 -5.81
N ARG A 188 17.57 20.29 -5.62
CA ARG A 188 17.80 21.74 -5.73
C ARG A 188 18.85 22.21 -4.71
N GLY A 189 18.76 21.72 -3.46
CA GLY A 189 19.77 21.97 -2.41
C GLY A 189 21.16 21.43 -2.75
N LEU A 190 21.25 20.37 -3.56
CA LEU A 190 22.53 19.83 -4.09
C LEU A 190 23.03 20.60 -5.31
N GLY A 191 22.37 21.68 -5.71
CA GLY A 191 22.76 22.55 -6.82
C GLY A 191 22.34 22.07 -8.20
N TYR A 192 21.41 21.12 -8.30
CA TYR A 192 20.77 20.77 -9.58
C TYR A 192 19.73 21.82 -9.94
N LYS A 193 19.74 22.25 -11.20
CA LYS A 193 18.89 23.34 -11.70
C LYS A 193 17.96 22.94 -12.84
N ARG A 194 18.18 21.79 -13.43
CA ARG A 194 17.45 21.33 -14.62
C ARG A 194 17.02 19.87 -14.44
N PRO A 195 16.15 19.56 -13.44
CA PRO A 195 15.67 18.20 -13.28
C PRO A 195 14.83 17.77 -14.47
N GLY A 196 15.02 16.53 -14.93
CA GLY A 196 14.24 15.90 -15.97
C GLY A 196 13.60 14.61 -15.46
N LEU A 197 12.31 14.42 -15.72
CA LEU A 197 11.56 13.23 -15.31
C LEU A 197 11.37 12.29 -16.51
N VAL A 198 11.64 10.99 -16.30
CA VAL A 198 11.50 9.95 -17.33
C VAL A 198 10.62 8.82 -16.80
N LEU A 199 9.46 8.62 -17.41
CA LEU A 199 8.47 7.63 -16.98
C LEU A 199 7.97 6.78 -18.15
N GLN A 200 7.65 5.53 -17.84
CA GLN A 200 6.80 4.71 -18.70
C GLN A 200 5.33 5.12 -18.47
N LYS A 201 4.60 5.40 -19.56
CA LYS A 201 3.24 5.93 -19.54
C LYS A 201 2.30 5.10 -18.67
N HIS A 202 2.20 3.80 -18.93
CA HIS A 202 1.31 2.89 -18.18
C HIS A 202 1.61 2.89 -16.66
N GLN A 203 2.90 2.96 -16.29
CA GLN A 203 3.29 2.99 -14.88
C GLN A 203 2.80 4.27 -14.16
N ASP A 204 2.81 5.41 -14.83
CA ASP A 204 2.32 6.67 -14.24
C ASP A 204 0.78 6.75 -14.25
N GLU A 205 0.14 6.29 -15.34
CA GLU A 205 -1.32 6.17 -15.44
C GLU A 205 -1.88 5.31 -14.30
N ARG A 206 -1.28 4.14 -14.02
CA ARG A 206 -1.64 3.26 -12.92
C ARG A 206 -1.56 3.95 -11.55
N LEU A 207 -0.61 4.86 -11.40
CA LEU A 207 -0.43 5.68 -10.20
C LEU A 207 -1.23 6.99 -10.24
N GLN A 208 -2.19 7.11 -11.16
CA GLN A 208 -3.03 8.31 -11.32
C GLN A 208 -2.19 9.59 -11.51
N HIS A 209 -1.15 9.51 -12.34
CA HIS A 209 -0.24 10.63 -12.70
C HIS A 209 0.42 11.33 -11.51
N ARG A 210 0.70 10.60 -10.43
CA ARG A 210 1.25 11.21 -9.21
C ARG A 210 2.69 11.66 -9.35
N TRP A 211 3.49 10.98 -10.16
CA TRP A 211 4.85 11.42 -10.46
C TRP A 211 4.84 12.64 -11.37
N GLU A 212 4.14 12.57 -12.50
CA GLU A 212 4.00 13.67 -13.45
C GLU A 212 3.40 14.90 -12.79
N GLY A 213 2.29 14.73 -12.05
CA GLY A 213 1.60 15.81 -11.37
C GLY A 213 2.48 16.52 -10.32
N ALA A 214 3.24 15.76 -9.52
CA ALA A 214 4.18 16.33 -8.56
C ALA A 214 5.30 17.09 -9.25
N PHE A 215 5.89 16.50 -10.30
CA PHE A 215 6.99 17.12 -11.04
C PHE A 215 6.57 18.42 -11.72
N THR A 216 5.46 18.41 -12.44
CA THR A 216 4.94 19.59 -13.15
C THR A 216 4.52 20.69 -12.16
N SER A 217 3.90 20.32 -11.04
CA SER A 217 3.56 21.25 -9.96
C SER A 217 4.81 21.89 -9.37
N TYR A 218 5.87 21.10 -9.15
CA TYR A 218 7.13 21.62 -8.64
C TYR A 218 7.76 22.62 -9.60
N GLN A 219 7.90 22.29 -10.88
CA GLN A 219 8.43 23.21 -11.90
C GLN A 219 7.66 24.53 -11.97
N ARG A 220 6.33 24.46 -11.97
CA ARG A 220 5.48 25.66 -12.02
C ARG A 220 5.70 26.60 -10.84
N ASN A 221 5.96 26.06 -9.64
CA ASN A 221 6.14 26.85 -8.42
C ASN A 221 7.60 27.25 -8.16
N HIS A 222 8.54 26.77 -8.98
CA HIS A 222 9.97 27.05 -8.87
C HIS A 222 10.54 27.51 -10.22
N PRO A 223 10.21 28.73 -10.69
CA PRO A 223 10.63 29.24 -12.01
C PRO A 223 12.14 29.42 -12.13
N GLU A 224 12.88 29.38 -11.03
CA GLU A 224 14.35 29.42 -11.01
C GLU A 224 15.01 28.09 -11.47
N ILE A 225 14.26 27.00 -11.52
CA ILE A 225 14.72 25.76 -12.15
C ILE A 225 14.32 25.74 -13.63
N GLY A 226 15.19 25.14 -14.46
CA GLY A 226 14.92 25.07 -15.90
C GLY A 226 13.67 24.24 -16.22
N ASP A 227 12.88 24.73 -17.15
CA ASP A 227 11.70 24.02 -17.66
C ASP A 227 12.14 22.88 -18.60
N VAL A 228 12.23 21.67 -18.06
CA VAL A 228 12.54 20.44 -18.80
C VAL A 228 11.25 19.63 -18.89
N PRO A 229 10.62 19.51 -20.06
CA PRO A 229 9.39 18.74 -20.20
C PRO A 229 9.63 17.25 -19.85
N PRO A 230 8.75 16.60 -19.08
CA PRO A 230 8.91 15.20 -18.73
C PRO A 230 8.86 14.31 -19.98
N LEU A 231 9.65 13.25 -20.00
CA LEU A 231 9.60 12.20 -21.02
C LEU A 231 8.65 11.09 -20.54
N ILE A 232 7.41 11.10 -21.03
CA ILE A 232 6.40 10.08 -20.69
C ILE A 232 6.03 9.35 -21.98
N VAL A 233 6.44 8.10 -22.10
CA VAL A 233 6.31 7.31 -23.32
C VAL A 233 5.85 5.88 -23.02
N PRO A 234 5.21 5.18 -23.98
CA PRO A 234 4.77 3.80 -23.79
C PRO A 234 5.91 2.85 -23.42
N ALA A 235 7.08 3.04 -24.02
CA ALA A 235 8.29 2.28 -23.71
C ALA A 235 9.50 3.21 -23.67
N VAL A 236 10.20 3.25 -22.55
CA VAL A 236 11.46 3.98 -22.40
C VAL A 236 12.58 3.13 -22.99
N ASN A 237 13.26 3.66 -24.00
CA ASN A 237 14.40 3.02 -24.65
C ASN A 237 15.51 4.02 -24.99
N ALA A 238 16.70 3.52 -25.31
CA ALA A 238 17.87 4.35 -25.52
C ALA A 238 17.69 5.41 -26.63
N PRO A 239 17.15 5.12 -27.84
CA PRO A 239 16.96 6.14 -28.86
C PRO A 239 16.05 7.28 -28.43
N VAL A 240 14.89 6.97 -27.86
CA VAL A 240 13.89 7.96 -27.42
C VAL A 240 14.46 8.81 -26.29
N PHE A 241 15.08 8.15 -25.29
CA PHE A 241 15.72 8.84 -24.18
C PHE A 241 16.85 9.75 -24.63
N THR A 242 17.79 9.26 -25.49
CA THR A 242 18.95 10.02 -25.94
C THR A 242 18.54 11.26 -26.74
N LYS A 243 17.49 11.14 -27.58
CA LYS A 243 16.95 12.30 -28.32
C LYS A 243 16.41 13.37 -27.37
N TRP A 244 15.62 12.98 -26.37
CA TRP A 244 15.08 13.88 -25.38
C TRP A 244 16.19 14.48 -24.50
N PHE A 245 17.13 13.67 -24.02
CA PHE A 245 18.25 14.08 -23.17
C PHE A 245 19.11 15.15 -23.84
N ARG A 246 19.51 14.93 -25.09
CA ARG A 246 20.31 15.91 -25.87
C ARG A 246 19.55 17.19 -26.19
N ARG A 247 18.25 17.10 -26.39
CA ARG A 247 17.41 18.28 -26.72
C ARG A 247 17.20 19.18 -25.52
N HIS A 248 16.97 18.59 -24.35
CA HIS A 248 16.53 19.32 -23.16
C HIS A 248 17.63 19.53 -22.13
N ASP A 249 18.74 18.82 -22.25
CA ASP A 249 19.95 18.94 -21.45
C ASP A 249 19.67 19.02 -19.92
N PRO A 250 18.97 18.02 -19.33
CA PRO A 250 18.74 18.00 -17.88
C PRO A 250 20.05 17.74 -17.14
N ASP A 251 20.32 18.43 -16.03
CA ASP A 251 21.50 18.19 -15.20
C ASP A 251 21.30 17.07 -14.16
N VAL A 252 20.05 16.66 -13.93
CA VAL A 252 19.71 15.46 -13.17
C VAL A 252 18.49 14.77 -13.80
N VAL A 253 18.55 13.45 -13.95
CA VAL A 253 17.45 12.63 -14.48
C VAL A 253 16.85 11.81 -13.36
N LEU A 254 15.52 11.89 -13.23
CA LEU A 254 14.72 11.07 -12.30
C LEU A 254 13.99 10.01 -13.11
N GLY A 255 14.07 8.74 -12.70
CA GLY A 255 13.39 7.65 -13.39
C GLY A 255 13.48 6.32 -12.65
N HIS A 256 12.80 5.30 -13.16
CA HIS A 256 12.76 3.98 -12.52
C HIS A 256 13.90 3.05 -12.95
N SER A 257 14.38 3.18 -14.20
CA SER A 257 15.38 2.27 -14.75
C SER A 257 16.80 2.78 -14.55
N PRO A 258 17.71 1.97 -13.97
CA PRO A 258 19.13 2.30 -13.89
C PRO A 258 19.83 2.26 -15.27
N ASP A 259 19.19 1.75 -16.31
CA ASP A 259 19.73 1.80 -17.68
C ASP A 259 19.86 3.24 -18.19
N LEU A 260 19.07 4.17 -17.64
CA LEU A 260 19.20 5.60 -17.90
C LEU A 260 20.62 6.10 -17.63
N VAL A 261 21.30 5.60 -16.58
CA VAL A 261 22.70 5.93 -16.28
C VAL A 261 23.62 5.56 -17.46
N SER A 262 23.45 4.36 -18.03
CA SER A 262 24.25 3.90 -19.15
C SER A 262 24.00 4.76 -20.41
N TRP A 263 22.73 5.13 -20.65
CA TRP A 263 22.37 5.96 -21.82
C TRP A 263 22.81 7.41 -21.63
N MET A 264 22.77 7.96 -20.42
CA MET A 264 23.33 9.28 -20.08
C MET A 264 24.84 9.29 -20.35
N THR A 265 25.57 8.26 -19.88
CA THR A 265 27.02 8.14 -20.10
C THR A 265 27.35 8.03 -21.58
N ALA A 266 26.62 7.23 -22.36
CA ALA A 266 26.78 7.13 -23.81
C ALA A 266 26.47 8.45 -24.54
N ALA A 267 25.63 9.31 -23.95
CA ALA A 267 25.34 10.66 -24.47
C ALA A 267 26.37 11.72 -24.07
N GLY A 268 27.38 11.37 -23.25
CA GLY A 268 28.47 12.26 -22.83
C GLY A 268 28.39 12.74 -21.39
N ALA A 269 27.38 12.32 -20.60
CA ALA A 269 27.27 12.67 -19.20
C ALA A 269 28.33 11.97 -18.34
N ARG A 270 28.87 12.67 -17.33
CA ARG A 270 29.77 12.13 -16.32
C ARG A 270 29.12 12.24 -14.96
N LEU A 271 28.64 11.10 -14.43
CA LEU A 271 27.99 11.06 -13.14
C LEU A 271 29.02 10.82 -12.02
N PRO A 272 28.93 11.50 -10.87
CA PRO A 272 28.02 12.62 -10.57
C PRO A 272 28.56 13.99 -10.99
N ALA A 273 29.72 14.06 -11.69
CA ALA A 273 30.49 15.29 -11.90
C ALA A 273 29.72 16.37 -12.69
N THR A 274 29.13 16.00 -13.83
CA THR A 274 28.36 16.94 -14.66
C THR A 274 26.84 16.73 -14.51
N HIS A 275 26.41 15.50 -14.37
CA HIS A 275 24.97 15.12 -14.32
C HIS A 275 24.71 14.20 -13.13
N GLY A 276 23.44 14.16 -12.71
CA GLY A 276 22.96 13.24 -11.68
C GLY A 276 21.92 12.27 -12.21
N PHE A 277 21.79 11.13 -11.53
CA PHE A 277 20.66 10.21 -11.68
C PHE A 277 20.04 9.92 -10.33
N PHE A 278 18.70 9.98 -10.27
CA PHE A 278 17.91 9.69 -9.08
C PHE A 278 16.86 8.63 -9.38
N CYS A 279 16.95 7.49 -8.71
CA CYS A 279 16.01 6.39 -8.89
C CYS A 279 14.72 6.63 -8.10
N LEU A 280 13.58 6.61 -8.76
CA LEU A 280 12.26 6.81 -8.12
C LEU A 280 11.84 5.63 -7.24
N ASN A 281 12.49 4.46 -7.38
CA ASN A 281 12.26 3.29 -6.55
C ASN A 281 13.49 2.38 -6.55
N ILE A 282 14.35 2.51 -5.55
CA ILE A 282 15.59 1.72 -5.44
C ILE A 282 15.36 0.23 -5.28
N THR A 283 14.19 -0.21 -4.80
CA THR A 283 13.85 -1.63 -4.68
C THR A 283 13.80 -2.31 -6.06
N GLN A 284 13.65 -1.54 -7.13
CA GLN A 284 13.61 -2.06 -8.49
C GLN A 284 14.99 -2.29 -9.12
N THR A 285 16.08 -1.90 -8.46
CA THR A 285 17.45 -2.00 -9.01
C THR A 285 18.41 -2.70 -8.06
N ASP A 286 19.38 -3.41 -8.64
CA ASP A 286 20.53 -3.97 -7.90
C ASP A 286 21.78 -3.07 -8.06
N ARG A 287 21.71 -2.03 -8.90
CA ARG A 287 22.83 -1.11 -9.14
C ARG A 287 22.84 -0.02 -8.09
N PRO A 288 23.97 0.26 -7.44
CA PRO A 288 24.09 1.36 -6.48
C PRO A 288 23.72 2.70 -7.12
N CYS A 289 22.70 3.36 -6.61
CA CYS A 289 22.28 4.69 -7.06
C CYS A 289 21.60 5.43 -5.90
N ALA A 290 21.57 6.75 -5.99
CA ALA A 290 20.70 7.55 -5.12
C ALA A 290 19.24 7.41 -5.55
N GLY A 291 18.31 7.45 -4.61
CA GLY A 291 16.89 7.31 -4.96
C GLY A 291 15.97 7.25 -3.75
N LEU A 292 14.73 6.85 -4.01
CA LEU A 292 13.70 6.65 -3.00
C LEU A 292 13.58 5.18 -2.63
N ASP A 293 13.68 4.88 -1.33
CA ASP A 293 13.09 3.68 -0.77
C ASP A 293 11.61 3.95 -0.49
N LEU A 294 10.75 3.28 -1.20
CA LEU A 294 9.28 3.39 -1.07
C LEU A 294 8.72 2.48 0.03
N HIS A 295 9.58 1.90 0.85
CA HIS A 295 9.24 1.07 2.01
C HIS A 295 8.24 -0.08 1.75
N PRO A 296 8.44 -0.94 0.72
CA PRO A 296 7.48 -1.98 0.38
C PRO A 296 7.18 -2.92 1.56
N HIS A 297 8.20 -3.26 2.34
CA HIS A 297 8.04 -4.10 3.53
C HIS A 297 7.12 -3.44 4.57
N ALA A 298 7.29 -2.15 4.84
CA ALA A 298 6.45 -1.39 5.77
C ALA A 298 5.02 -1.22 5.23
N LEU A 299 4.85 -1.05 3.92
CA LEU A 299 3.53 -1.01 3.28
C LEU A 299 2.76 -2.31 3.50
N GLY A 300 3.42 -3.46 3.28
CA GLY A 300 2.81 -4.76 3.53
C GLY A 300 2.44 -4.96 5.00
N ALA A 301 3.33 -4.60 5.93
CA ALA A 301 3.07 -4.66 7.36
C ALA A 301 1.89 -3.77 7.76
N ARG A 302 1.84 -2.54 7.24
CA ARG A 302 0.76 -1.59 7.52
C ARG A 302 -0.57 -2.05 6.95
N GLY A 303 -0.59 -2.65 5.77
CA GLY A 303 -1.78 -3.26 5.18
C GLY A 303 -2.38 -4.33 6.10
N ILE A 304 -1.56 -5.20 6.64
CA ILE A 304 -2.01 -6.23 7.61
C ILE A 304 -2.55 -5.62 8.90
N GLU A 305 -1.92 -4.58 9.45
CA GLU A 305 -2.42 -3.89 10.65
C GLU A 305 -3.81 -3.30 10.44
N LEU A 306 -4.01 -2.61 9.33
CA LEU A 306 -5.28 -2.01 8.97
C LEU A 306 -6.36 -3.08 8.74
N LEU A 307 -6.03 -4.16 8.06
CA LEU A 307 -6.94 -5.28 7.83
C LEU A 307 -7.35 -5.97 9.14
N ILE A 308 -6.39 -6.22 10.03
CA ILE A 308 -6.68 -6.82 11.34
C ILE A 308 -7.54 -5.88 12.18
N ALA A 309 -7.32 -4.57 12.10
CA ALA A 309 -8.15 -3.59 12.78
C ALA A 309 -9.61 -3.63 12.27
N GLN A 310 -9.84 -3.78 10.96
CA GLN A 310 -11.18 -3.99 10.41
C GLN A 310 -11.81 -5.29 10.97
N LEU A 311 -11.07 -6.40 10.94
CA LEU A 311 -11.55 -7.68 11.49
C LEU A 311 -11.94 -7.58 12.98
N GLN A 312 -11.14 -6.86 13.78
CA GLN A 312 -11.40 -6.65 15.20
C GLN A 312 -12.64 -5.79 15.46
N ARG A 313 -12.92 -4.83 14.59
CA ARG A 313 -14.14 -3.99 14.64
C ARG A 313 -15.34 -4.66 13.96
N ASN A 314 -15.15 -5.85 13.38
CA ASN A 314 -16.15 -6.57 12.59
C ASN A 314 -16.65 -5.75 11.38
N GLU A 315 -15.78 -4.93 10.81
CA GLU A 315 -16.03 -4.18 9.59
C GLU A 315 -15.83 -5.10 8.39
N ARG A 316 -16.87 -5.26 7.60
CA ARG A 316 -16.90 -6.08 6.38
C ARG A 316 -17.61 -5.34 5.28
N GLY A 317 -17.45 -5.80 4.07
CA GLY A 317 -18.07 -5.18 2.92
C GLY A 317 -17.21 -4.10 2.28
N ILE A 318 -17.83 -3.40 1.35
CA ILE A 318 -17.21 -2.27 0.65
C ILE A 318 -17.38 -1.03 1.55
N PRO A 319 -16.26 -0.41 1.99
CA PRO A 319 -16.33 0.73 2.90
C PRO A 319 -16.92 1.96 2.23
N GLN A 320 -17.65 2.78 2.99
CA GLN A 320 -18.22 4.05 2.54
C GLN A 320 -17.97 5.15 3.59
N PRO A 321 -17.02 6.07 3.35
CA PRO A 321 -16.10 6.12 2.19
C PRO A 321 -14.91 5.17 2.34
N ALA A 322 -14.33 4.77 1.22
CA ALA A 322 -13.01 4.16 1.21
C ALA A 322 -11.94 5.19 1.60
N SER A 323 -10.89 4.76 2.29
CA SER A 323 -9.77 5.62 2.71
C SER A 323 -8.43 5.04 2.28
N THR A 324 -7.46 5.92 2.04
CA THR A 324 -6.09 5.53 1.66
C THR A 324 -5.10 5.98 2.72
N THR A 325 -4.29 5.05 3.21
CA THR A 325 -3.12 5.36 4.06
C THR A 325 -1.89 5.45 3.16
N MET A 326 -1.21 6.60 3.18
CA MET A 326 -0.02 6.84 2.37
C MET A 326 1.23 6.92 3.23
N ILE A 327 2.32 6.26 2.79
CA ILE A 327 3.62 6.27 3.45
C ILE A 327 4.61 6.98 2.51
N PRO A 328 5.24 8.09 2.95
CA PRO A 328 6.24 8.77 2.13
C PRO A 328 7.49 7.90 1.99
N GLY A 329 8.12 7.97 0.83
CA GLY A 329 9.41 7.33 0.57
C GLY A 329 10.54 8.01 1.34
N HIS A 330 11.59 7.25 1.59
CA HIS A 330 12.82 7.73 2.22
C HIS A 330 13.91 7.95 1.17
N TRP A 331 14.63 9.06 1.31
CA TRP A 331 15.80 9.34 0.48
C TRP A 331 16.97 8.44 0.87
N VAL A 332 17.57 7.81 -0.12
CA VAL A 332 18.78 7.01 0.00
C VAL A 332 19.89 7.66 -0.81
N ASP A 333 21.00 7.97 -0.15
CA ASP A 333 22.18 8.52 -0.83
C ASP A 333 22.86 7.45 -1.69
N GLY A 334 23.53 7.87 -2.76
CA GLY A 334 24.21 6.96 -3.67
C GLY A 334 25.22 7.67 -4.59
N PRO A 335 26.03 6.89 -5.31
CA PRO A 335 27.16 7.42 -6.10
C PRO A 335 26.71 8.19 -7.35
N THR A 336 25.43 8.21 -7.67
CA THR A 336 24.89 8.83 -8.90
C THR A 336 24.53 10.32 -8.72
N LEU A 337 24.66 10.87 -7.53
CA LEU A 337 24.43 12.29 -7.25
C LEU A 337 25.67 12.95 -6.63
N ARG A 338 25.75 14.26 -6.76
CA ARG A 338 26.73 15.09 -6.04
C ARG A 338 26.51 14.90 -4.53
N SER A 339 27.60 14.77 -3.78
CA SER A 339 27.51 14.91 -2.33
C SER A 339 27.18 16.36 -1.96
N ALA A 340 26.43 16.57 -0.86
CA ALA A 340 26.35 17.89 -0.27
C ALA A 340 27.79 18.39 -0.05
N ALA A 341 28.13 19.57 -0.57
CA ALA A 341 29.38 20.23 -0.20
C ALA A 341 29.36 20.28 1.34
N ALA A 342 30.41 19.73 1.97
CA ALA A 342 30.57 19.89 3.39
C ALA A 342 30.53 21.41 3.67
N THR A 343 29.43 21.89 4.21
CA THR A 343 29.39 23.25 4.77
C THR A 343 30.46 23.26 5.82
N ALA A 344 31.61 23.86 5.48
CA ALA A 344 32.65 24.13 6.45
C ALA A 344 32.03 24.97 7.59
N PRO A 345 32.36 24.63 8.85
CA PRO A 345 31.81 25.27 10.03
C PRO A 345 32.11 26.79 10.08
#